data_8041989a8228956a7801c0333f6bb834
#
_entry.id   8041989a8228956a7801c0333f6bb834
#
_cell.length_a   1.000
_cell.length_b   1.000
_cell.length_c   1.000
_cell.angle_alpha   90.00
_cell.angle_beta   90.00
_cell.angle_gamma   90.00
#
_symmetry.space_group_name_H-M   'P 1'
#
loop_
_entity.id
_entity.type
_entity.pdbx_description
1 polymer ?
#
loop_
_entity_poly.entity_id
_entity_poly.type
_entity_poly.pdbx_seq_one_letter_code
_entity_poly.pdbx_strand_id
1 'polypeptide(L)'
;MDTTHSQEETQEILTWLNRNRRMLLDFYKNQYIAYNANGIIAHSENLREALDIAEASGQRFVIYFVPRSTGSVKILPIRFRALVRHDWEPNYEVRLQHGDKVMNAVMLVDSGAELSLIPFKIGEELGYSLADSESKLVAETIGGNVEYVMRDIQMTINEKQFVAPVAWLQTDAGAAQLLLGREIVFDKFNIEFRQSEEKIIFHAVEAP
;
A
#
# COMPACT_ATOMS: atom_id res chain seq x y z
N MET A 1 18.83 10.34 -21.55
CA MET A 1 19.61 11.25 -20.70
C MET A 1 18.70 11.70 -19.56
N ASP A 2 19.15 11.59 -18.33
CA ASP A 2 18.66 12.15 -17.05
C ASP A 2 18.01 11.23 -16.00
N THR A 3 18.32 9.96 -15.97
CA THR A 3 17.92 9.14 -14.80
C THR A 3 18.89 9.24 -13.62
N THR A 4 20.16 9.54 -13.87
CA THR A 4 21.21 9.59 -12.84
C THR A 4 21.08 10.84 -11.95
N HIS A 5 20.81 12.01 -12.52
CA HIS A 5 20.62 13.27 -11.77
C HIS A 5 19.40 13.23 -10.83
N SER A 6 18.33 12.53 -11.22
CA SER A 6 17.12 12.38 -10.39
C SER A 6 17.35 11.50 -9.16
N GLN A 7 18.27 10.54 -9.22
CA GLN A 7 18.59 9.66 -8.09
C GLN A 7 19.50 10.35 -7.07
N GLU A 8 20.50 11.08 -7.53
CA GLU A 8 21.40 11.86 -6.66
C GLU A 8 20.64 12.94 -5.89
N GLU A 9 19.80 13.72 -6.56
CA GLU A 9 18.94 14.75 -5.94
C GLU A 9 17.99 14.15 -4.88
N THR A 10 17.39 12.98 -5.17
CA THR A 10 16.53 12.28 -4.21
C THR A 10 17.32 11.85 -2.98
N GLN A 11 18.54 11.37 -3.16
CA GLN A 11 19.42 10.95 -2.07
C GLN A 11 19.83 12.14 -1.18
N GLU A 12 20.10 13.29 -1.77
CA GLU A 12 20.44 14.52 -1.04
C GLU A 12 19.27 14.99 -0.17
N ILE A 13 18.03 14.96 -0.73
CA ILE A 13 16.80 15.33 0.00
C ILE A 13 16.58 14.42 1.22
N LEU A 14 16.74 13.09 1.04
CA LEU A 14 16.62 12.14 2.15
C LEU A 14 17.74 12.31 3.19
N THR A 15 18.93 12.63 2.74
CA THR A 15 20.07 12.90 3.61
C THR A 15 19.82 14.15 4.47
N TRP A 16 19.24 15.19 3.87
CA TRP A 16 18.86 16.40 4.60
C TRP A 16 17.84 16.09 5.71
N LEU A 17 16.79 15.32 5.42
CA LEU A 17 15.78 14.92 6.41
C LEU A 17 16.42 14.20 7.61
N ASN A 18 17.30 13.23 7.34
CA ASN A 18 17.94 12.43 8.37
C ASN A 18 18.85 13.28 9.28
N ARG A 19 19.60 14.21 8.70
CA ARG A 19 20.47 15.12 9.46
C ARG A 19 19.70 16.10 10.34
N ASN A 20 18.53 16.53 9.89
CA ASN A 20 17.73 17.58 10.56
C ASN A 20 16.59 17.02 11.41
N ARG A 21 16.46 15.70 11.54
CA ARG A 21 15.34 15.03 12.20
C ARG A 21 15.07 15.54 13.63
N ARG A 22 16.10 15.81 14.41
CA ARG A 22 15.96 16.33 15.77
C ARG A 22 15.38 17.73 15.76
N MET A 23 15.89 18.63 14.94
CA MET A 23 15.39 19.99 14.76
C MET A 23 13.91 19.96 14.32
N LEU A 24 13.55 19.09 13.39
CA LEU A 24 12.16 18.95 12.95
C LEU A 24 11.22 18.52 14.09
N LEU A 25 11.64 17.57 14.91
CA LEU A 25 10.89 17.15 16.09
C LEU A 25 10.80 18.23 17.16
N ASP A 26 11.75 19.13 17.24
CA ASP A 26 11.73 20.21 18.24
C ASP A 26 10.79 21.37 17.84
N PHE A 27 10.76 21.72 16.55
CA PHE A 27 10.09 22.94 16.06
C PHE A 27 8.83 22.72 15.22
N TYR A 28 8.64 21.52 14.60
CA TYR A 28 7.57 21.29 13.63
C TYR A 28 6.66 20.11 13.99
N LYS A 29 6.57 19.76 15.27
CA LYS A 29 5.69 18.65 15.72
C LYS A 29 4.27 18.82 15.22
N ASN A 30 3.70 17.72 14.69
CA ASN A 30 2.33 17.65 14.20
C ASN A 30 2.06 18.57 13.01
N GLN A 31 3.10 18.86 12.21
CA GLN A 31 3.00 19.66 11.00
C GLN A 31 3.47 18.88 9.79
N TYR A 32 2.93 19.24 8.64
CA TYR A 32 3.49 18.85 7.34
C TYR A 32 4.56 19.86 6.98
N ILE A 33 5.71 19.40 6.56
CA ILE A 33 6.78 20.22 6.01
C ILE A 33 7.01 19.86 4.55
N ALA A 34 7.12 20.86 3.69
CA ALA A 34 7.66 20.73 2.34
C ALA A 34 9.13 21.13 2.38
N TYR A 35 10.03 20.29 1.89
CA TYR A 35 11.45 20.51 2.00
C TYR A 35 12.20 19.94 0.77
N ASN A 36 13.42 20.43 0.55
CA ASN A 36 14.37 19.89 -0.41
C ASN A 36 15.76 19.78 0.22
N ALA A 37 16.81 19.57 -0.58
CA ALA A 37 18.19 19.48 -0.09
C ALA A 37 18.68 20.77 0.57
N ASN A 38 18.08 21.92 0.26
CA ASN A 38 18.47 23.23 0.79
C ASN A 38 17.74 23.61 2.08
N GLY A 39 16.63 22.93 2.43
CA GLY A 39 15.88 23.20 3.65
C GLY A 39 14.37 23.13 3.51
N ILE A 40 13.68 23.69 4.50
CA ILE A 40 12.23 23.75 4.55
C ILE A 40 11.74 24.91 3.67
N ILE A 41 10.80 24.60 2.78
CA ILE A 41 10.16 25.55 1.86
C ILE A 41 8.85 26.05 2.44
N ALA A 42 8.06 25.14 3.04
CA ALA A 42 6.78 25.44 3.65
C ALA A 42 6.49 24.49 4.80
N HIS A 43 5.63 24.92 5.72
CA HIS A 43 5.11 24.07 6.79
C HIS A 43 3.71 24.52 7.20
N SER A 44 2.86 23.59 7.59
CA SER A 44 1.54 23.85 8.16
C SER A 44 1.01 22.60 8.88
N GLU A 45 0.08 22.78 9.81
CA GLU A 45 -0.72 21.67 10.36
C GLU A 45 -1.70 21.10 9.32
N ASN A 46 -2.02 21.86 8.28
CA ASN A 46 -2.88 21.47 7.17
C ASN A 46 -2.02 21.11 5.95
N LEU A 47 -2.15 19.86 5.46
CA LEU A 47 -1.41 19.38 4.28
C LEU A 47 -1.63 20.26 3.05
N ARG A 48 -2.87 20.67 2.79
CA ARG A 48 -3.21 21.44 1.60
C ARG A 48 -2.55 22.82 1.62
N GLU A 49 -2.55 23.47 2.76
CA GLU A 49 -1.87 24.75 2.94
C GLU A 49 -0.35 24.66 2.75
N ALA A 50 0.27 23.60 3.32
CA ALA A 50 1.69 23.34 3.11
C ALA A 50 2.03 23.10 1.64
N LEU A 51 1.16 22.39 0.92
CA LEU A 51 1.30 22.15 -0.51
C LEU A 51 1.15 23.42 -1.33
N ASP A 52 0.09 24.20 -1.12
CA ASP A 52 -0.19 25.42 -1.87
C ASP A 52 0.99 26.41 -1.76
N ILE A 53 1.58 26.55 -0.56
CA ILE A 53 2.76 27.40 -0.34
C ILE A 53 4.00 26.83 -1.06
N ALA A 54 4.21 25.51 -0.98
CA ALA A 54 5.36 24.87 -1.58
C ALA A 54 5.30 24.92 -3.11
N GLU A 55 4.13 24.68 -3.71
CA GLU A 55 3.91 24.79 -5.15
C GLU A 55 4.12 26.21 -5.67
N ALA A 56 3.66 27.23 -4.92
CA ALA A 56 3.89 28.62 -5.24
C ALA A 56 5.37 29.02 -5.27
N SER A 57 6.25 28.27 -4.58
CA SER A 57 7.68 28.49 -4.63
C SER A 57 8.34 28.14 -5.95
N GLY A 58 7.69 27.33 -6.78
CA GLY A 58 8.23 26.80 -8.04
C GLY A 58 9.43 25.85 -7.88
N GLN A 59 9.77 25.47 -6.66
CA GLN A 59 10.88 24.56 -6.36
C GLN A 59 10.40 23.10 -6.34
N ARG A 60 11.32 22.17 -6.60
CA ARG A 60 11.06 20.74 -6.30
C ARG A 60 11.12 20.53 -4.81
N PHE A 61 10.19 19.74 -4.27
CA PHE A 61 10.11 19.44 -2.85
C PHE A 61 9.58 18.04 -2.58
N VAL A 62 9.75 17.61 -1.33
CA VAL A 62 9.14 16.42 -0.75
C VAL A 62 8.34 16.85 0.47
N ILE A 63 7.18 16.22 0.70
CA ILE A 63 6.38 16.44 1.90
C ILE A 63 6.71 15.39 2.94
N TYR A 64 6.85 15.83 4.20
CA TYR A 64 7.02 14.97 5.35
C TYR A 64 6.13 15.43 6.50
N PHE A 65 5.41 14.51 7.12
CA PHE A 65 4.66 14.78 8.34
C PHE A 65 5.56 14.55 9.56
N VAL A 66 5.76 15.57 10.38
CA VAL A 66 6.56 15.49 11.60
C VAL A 66 5.69 14.97 12.74
N PRO A 67 5.91 13.75 13.26
CA PRO A 67 5.05 13.16 14.29
C PRO A 67 5.22 13.84 15.64
N ARG A 68 4.21 13.70 16.51
CA ARG A 68 4.24 14.22 17.89
C ARG A 68 5.29 13.56 18.79
N SER A 69 5.61 12.32 18.56
CA SER A 69 6.54 11.55 19.37
C SER A 69 7.37 10.59 18.51
N THR A 70 8.52 10.19 19.03
CA THR A 70 9.45 9.26 18.38
C THR A 70 9.02 7.78 18.44
N GLY A 71 7.81 7.47 18.90
CA GLY A 71 7.25 6.13 18.88
C GLY A 71 6.88 5.73 17.46
N SER A 72 7.56 4.75 16.88
CA SER A 72 7.41 4.14 15.55
C SER A 72 6.96 5.12 14.44
N VAL A 73 7.92 5.76 13.80
CA VAL A 73 7.68 6.63 12.65
C VAL A 73 7.48 5.76 11.41
N LYS A 74 6.26 5.66 10.92
CA LYS A 74 6.02 5.20 9.55
C LYS A 74 6.32 6.36 8.62
N ILE A 75 7.45 6.33 7.95
CA ILE A 75 7.79 7.29 6.89
C ILE A 75 7.02 6.86 5.65
N LEU A 76 6.00 7.63 5.27
CA LEU A 76 5.37 7.50 3.96
C LEU A 76 6.06 8.49 3.03
N PRO A 77 6.94 8.05 2.10
CA PRO A 77 7.46 8.93 1.08
C PRO A 77 6.35 9.24 0.08
N ILE A 78 5.66 10.37 0.25
CA ILE A 78 4.78 10.89 -0.79
C ILE A 78 5.71 11.46 -1.88
N ARG A 79 5.94 10.68 -2.91
CA ARG A 79 6.61 11.17 -4.12
C ARG A 79 5.56 11.86 -4.98
N PHE A 80 5.61 13.18 -5.07
CA PHE A 80 5.02 13.87 -6.20
C PHE A 80 5.89 13.60 -7.42
N ARG A 81 5.53 12.60 -8.20
CA ARG A 81 6.06 12.46 -9.54
C ARG A 81 5.47 13.58 -10.39
N ALA A 82 6.35 14.39 -10.98
CA ALA A 82 5.94 15.30 -12.03
C ALA A 82 5.17 14.52 -13.12
N LEU A 83 3.90 14.77 -13.23
CA LEU A 83 2.93 14.69 -14.33
C LEU A 83 3.01 13.57 -15.42
N VAL A 84 3.86 12.56 -15.29
CA VAL A 84 3.63 11.31 -16.00
C VAL A 84 3.01 10.37 -14.98
N ARG A 85 1.68 10.39 -14.86
CA ARG A 85 0.93 9.37 -14.14
C ARG A 85 1.19 8.05 -14.82
N HIS A 86 1.97 7.20 -14.19
CA HIS A 86 1.86 5.79 -14.46
C HIS A 86 0.60 5.33 -13.73
N ASP A 87 -0.52 5.32 -14.42
CA ASP A 87 -1.81 4.85 -13.89
C ASP A 87 -1.84 3.31 -13.81
N TRP A 88 -0.71 2.65 -14.09
CA TRP A 88 -0.62 1.21 -13.99
C TRP A 88 -0.60 0.77 -12.52
N GLU A 89 -1.53 -0.11 -12.21
CA GLU A 89 -1.61 -0.81 -10.93
C GLU A 89 -1.20 -2.27 -11.14
N PRO A 90 -0.48 -2.90 -10.20
CA PRO A 90 -0.07 -4.29 -10.30
C PRO A 90 -1.26 -5.23 -10.01
N ASN A 91 -2.28 -5.14 -10.84
CA ASN A 91 -3.47 -5.98 -10.78
C ASN A 91 -3.22 -7.31 -11.48
N TYR A 92 -3.73 -8.40 -10.90
CA TYR A 92 -3.63 -9.75 -11.46
C TYR A 92 -4.96 -10.49 -11.36
N GLU A 93 -5.30 -11.26 -12.40
CA GLU A 93 -6.50 -12.07 -12.40
C GLU A 93 -6.28 -13.36 -11.61
N VAL A 94 -7.10 -13.59 -10.59
CA VAL A 94 -7.07 -14.75 -9.71
C VAL A 94 -8.45 -15.41 -9.74
N ARG A 95 -8.49 -16.72 -9.94
CA ARG A 95 -9.71 -17.48 -9.76
C ARG A 95 -9.86 -17.85 -8.30
N LEU A 96 -10.95 -17.41 -7.69
CA LEU A 96 -11.34 -17.67 -6.32
C LEU A 96 -12.45 -18.73 -6.29
N GLN A 97 -12.34 -19.69 -5.36
CA GLN A 97 -13.35 -20.72 -5.19
C GLN A 97 -13.58 -21.01 -3.70
N HIS A 98 -14.86 -21.04 -3.31
CA HIS A 98 -15.30 -21.50 -2.00
C HIS A 98 -16.55 -22.38 -2.16
N GLY A 99 -16.45 -23.65 -1.78
CA GLY A 99 -17.48 -24.64 -2.08
C GLY A 99 -17.75 -24.73 -3.59
N ASP A 100 -19.04 -24.61 -3.96
CA ASP A 100 -19.48 -24.62 -5.36
C ASP A 100 -19.42 -23.22 -6.02
N LYS A 101 -19.09 -22.18 -5.26
CA LYS A 101 -18.98 -20.82 -5.78
C LYS A 101 -17.61 -20.55 -6.34
N VAL A 102 -17.58 -20.05 -7.57
CA VAL A 102 -16.36 -19.73 -8.31
C VAL A 102 -16.50 -18.36 -8.94
N MET A 103 -15.46 -17.54 -8.86
CA MET A 103 -15.39 -16.26 -9.55
C MET A 103 -13.97 -15.94 -9.99
N ASN A 104 -13.83 -15.21 -11.08
CA ASN A 104 -12.57 -14.58 -11.45
C ASN A 104 -12.55 -13.17 -10.88
N ALA A 105 -11.50 -12.83 -10.17
CA ALA A 105 -11.33 -11.56 -9.50
C ALA A 105 -10.03 -10.91 -9.92
N VAL A 106 -10.07 -9.60 -10.16
CA VAL A 106 -8.85 -8.80 -10.36
C VAL A 106 -8.41 -8.29 -9.01
N MET A 107 -7.24 -8.75 -8.55
CA MET A 107 -6.68 -8.44 -7.24
C MET A 107 -5.43 -7.59 -7.38
N LEU A 108 -5.30 -6.54 -6.57
CA LEU A 108 -4.07 -5.78 -6.48
C LEU A 108 -3.01 -6.58 -5.73
N VAL A 109 -1.88 -6.83 -6.35
CA VAL A 109 -0.75 -7.54 -5.72
C VAL A 109 -0.02 -6.58 -4.78
N ASP A 110 -0.13 -6.84 -3.48
CA ASP A 110 0.41 -5.97 -2.44
C ASP A 110 1.43 -6.71 -1.57
N SER A 111 2.72 -6.44 -1.80
CA SER A 111 3.81 -6.98 -0.99
C SER A 111 3.85 -6.41 0.44
N GLY A 112 3.11 -5.35 0.73
CA GLY A 112 2.95 -4.76 2.06
C GLY A 112 1.85 -5.42 2.89
N ALA A 113 0.90 -6.12 2.24
CA ALA A 113 -0.15 -6.84 2.92
C ALA A 113 0.33 -8.24 3.33
N GLU A 114 0.11 -8.62 4.58
CA GLU A 114 0.37 -9.98 5.06
C GLU A 114 -0.69 -10.92 4.50
N LEU A 115 -1.96 -10.63 4.74
CA LEU A 115 -3.11 -11.42 4.28
C LEU A 115 -3.69 -10.85 2.98
N SER A 116 -4.20 -11.74 2.14
CA SER A 116 -5.10 -11.33 1.07
C SER A 116 -6.41 -10.83 1.66
N LEU A 117 -7.03 -9.84 1.02
CA LEU A 117 -8.21 -9.17 1.53
C LEU A 117 -9.37 -9.30 0.55
N ILE A 118 -10.52 -9.72 1.07
CA ILE A 118 -11.77 -9.86 0.33
C ILE A 118 -12.79 -8.89 0.91
N PRO A 119 -13.35 -7.96 0.09
CA PRO A 119 -14.43 -7.07 0.50
C PRO A 119 -15.68 -7.85 0.96
N PHE A 120 -16.49 -7.23 1.81
CA PHE A 120 -17.69 -7.83 2.39
C PHE A 120 -18.59 -8.48 1.33
N LYS A 121 -18.98 -7.72 0.31
CA LYS A 121 -19.90 -8.20 -0.76
C LYS A 121 -19.34 -9.37 -1.55
N ILE A 122 -18.05 -9.33 -1.86
CA ILE A 122 -17.39 -10.41 -2.60
C ILE A 122 -17.37 -11.69 -1.77
N GLY A 123 -17.16 -11.59 -0.46
CA GLY A 123 -17.25 -12.75 0.42
C GLY A 123 -18.67 -13.33 0.49
N GLU A 124 -19.71 -12.51 0.51
CA GLU A 124 -21.11 -12.98 0.43
C GLU A 124 -21.39 -13.69 -0.91
N GLU A 125 -20.91 -13.15 -2.03
CA GLU A 125 -21.03 -13.77 -3.35
C GLU A 125 -20.34 -15.14 -3.41
N LEU A 126 -19.19 -15.28 -2.72
CA LEU A 126 -18.48 -16.54 -2.54
C LEU A 126 -19.16 -17.48 -1.53
N GLY A 127 -20.23 -17.04 -0.91
CA GLY A 127 -21.01 -17.84 0.03
C GLY A 127 -20.46 -17.84 1.46
N TYR A 128 -19.62 -16.88 1.83
CA TYR A 128 -19.25 -16.71 3.22
C TYR A 128 -20.44 -16.20 4.03
N SER A 129 -20.53 -16.67 5.24
CA SER A 129 -21.49 -16.20 6.24
C SER A 129 -20.77 -15.96 7.57
N LEU A 130 -21.27 -15.01 8.33
CA LEU A 130 -20.82 -14.73 9.70
C LEU A 130 -21.79 -15.37 10.68
N ALA A 131 -21.28 -16.19 11.59
CA ALA A 131 -22.09 -16.72 12.68
C ALA A 131 -22.21 -15.68 13.80
N ASP A 132 -23.36 -15.62 14.49
CA ASP A 132 -23.60 -14.65 15.57
C ASP A 132 -22.60 -14.73 16.73
N SER A 133 -21.98 -15.89 16.93
CA SER A 133 -20.99 -16.15 17.96
C SER A 133 -19.54 -15.95 17.50
N GLU A 134 -19.33 -15.56 16.24
CA GLU A 134 -17.97 -15.45 15.67
C GLU A 134 -17.34 -14.12 16.04
N SER A 135 -16.13 -14.20 16.60
CA SER A 135 -15.36 -13.01 16.98
C SER A 135 -14.73 -12.38 15.75
N LYS A 136 -14.92 -11.08 15.59
CA LYS A 136 -14.22 -10.29 14.58
C LYS A 136 -12.85 -9.90 15.08
N LEU A 137 -11.89 -9.89 14.18
CA LEU A 137 -10.55 -9.38 14.37
C LEU A 137 -10.48 -7.93 13.87
N VAL A 138 -9.52 -7.17 14.39
CA VAL A 138 -9.29 -5.78 13.99
C VAL A 138 -7.89 -5.65 13.43
N ALA A 139 -7.76 -5.07 12.24
CA ALA A 139 -6.48 -4.69 11.66
C ALA A 139 -6.38 -3.17 11.56
N GLU A 140 -5.18 -2.65 11.85
CA GLU A 140 -4.83 -1.26 11.56
C GLU A 140 -4.38 -1.14 10.11
N THR A 141 -5.04 -0.28 9.36
CA THR A 141 -4.69 0.05 7.98
C THR A 141 -4.35 1.53 7.84
N ILE A 142 -3.84 1.95 6.69
CA ILE A 142 -3.59 3.37 6.40
C ILE A 142 -4.89 4.18 6.46
N GLY A 143 -6.04 3.55 6.15
CA GLY A 143 -7.37 4.18 6.18
C GLY A 143 -8.08 4.12 7.55
N GLY A 144 -7.44 3.56 8.58
CA GLY A 144 -8.02 3.34 9.91
C GLY A 144 -8.20 1.87 10.25
N ASN A 145 -8.93 1.59 11.32
CA ASN A 145 -9.19 0.22 11.75
C ASN A 145 -10.29 -0.42 10.90
N VAL A 146 -10.05 -1.67 10.49
CA VAL A 146 -11.03 -2.48 9.78
C VAL A 146 -11.31 -3.77 10.54
N GLU A 147 -12.58 -4.15 10.63
CA GLU A 147 -13.00 -5.43 11.18
C GLU A 147 -13.01 -6.49 10.08
N TYR A 148 -12.51 -7.66 10.39
CA TYR A 148 -12.51 -8.79 9.47
C TYR A 148 -12.66 -10.11 10.21
N VAL A 149 -13.00 -11.16 9.47
CA VAL A 149 -12.91 -12.55 9.92
C VAL A 149 -12.02 -13.33 8.98
N MET A 150 -11.35 -14.33 9.53
CA MET A 150 -10.51 -15.23 8.73
C MET A 150 -11.37 -16.24 7.98
N ARG A 151 -11.04 -16.47 6.72
CA ARG A 151 -11.63 -17.53 5.89
C ARG A 151 -10.52 -18.18 5.06
N ASP A 152 -10.69 -19.43 4.77
CA ASP A 152 -9.87 -20.13 3.78
C ASP A 152 -10.53 -20.06 2.42
N ILE A 153 -9.74 -19.79 1.39
CA ILE A 153 -10.20 -19.76 0.01
C ILE A 153 -9.26 -20.55 -0.89
N GLN A 154 -9.84 -21.26 -1.82
CA GLN A 154 -9.06 -21.87 -2.89
C GLN A 154 -8.79 -20.81 -3.97
N MET A 155 -7.52 -20.58 -4.24
CA MET A 155 -7.04 -19.69 -5.29
C MET A 155 -6.43 -20.48 -6.43
N THR A 156 -6.63 -19.98 -7.65
CA THR A 156 -5.87 -20.46 -8.81
C THR A 156 -5.21 -19.27 -9.49
N ILE A 157 -3.89 -19.31 -9.58
CA ILE A 157 -3.06 -18.32 -10.27
C ILE A 157 -2.30 -19.07 -11.37
N ASN A 158 -2.47 -18.64 -12.62
CA ASN A 158 -2.10 -19.41 -13.79
C ASN A 158 -2.77 -20.79 -13.71
N GLU A 159 -2.03 -21.87 -13.68
CA GLU A 159 -2.56 -23.24 -13.56
C GLU A 159 -2.39 -23.82 -12.14
N LYS A 160 -1.75 -23.07 -11.24
CA LYS A 160 -1.43 -23.54 -9.89
C LYS A 160 -2.56 -23.23 -8.92
N GLN A 161 -3.10 -24.29 -8.32
CA GLN A 161 -4.18 -24.22 -7.35
C GLN A 161 -3.65 -24.44 -5.92
N PHE A 162 -4.12 -23.65 -4.98
CA PHE A 162 -3.75 -23.75 -3.56
C PHE A 162 -4.84 -23.14 -2.68
N VAL A 163 -4.81 -23.44 -1.38
CA VAL A 163 -5.66 -22.82 -0.38
C VAL A 163 -4.84 -21.78 0.39
N ALA A 164 -5.43 -20.61 0.61
CA ALA A 164 -4.81 -19.55 1.38
C ALA A 164 -5.82 -18.92 2.35
N PRO A 165 -5.36 -18.48 3.55
CA PRO A 165 -6.17 -17.70 4.45
C PRO A 165 -6.38 -16.29 3.89
N VAL A 166 -7.57 -15.75 4.08
CA VAL A 166 -7.95 -14.40 3.65
C VAL A 166 -8.66 -13.65 4.76
N ALA A 167 -8.46 -12.35 4.80
CA ALA A 167 -9.23 -11.43 5.63
C ALA A 167 -10.51 -11.04 4.89
N TRP A 168 -11.65 -11.59 5.29
CA TRP A 168 -12.95 -11.16 4.80
C TRP A 168 -13.44 -9.97 5.61
N LEU A 169 -13.49 -8.79 5.00
CA LEU A 169 -13.92 -7.55 5.65
C LEU A 169 -15.36 -7.62 6.12
N GLN A 170 -15.62 -7.06 7.30
CA GLN A 170 -16.94 -7.00 7.92
C GLN A 170 -17.57 -5.60 7.87
N THR A 171 -16.92 -4.68 7.20
CA THR A 171 -17.43 -3.34 6.95
C THR A 171 -17.62 -3.13 5.45
N ASP A 172 -18.78 -2.62 5.06
CA ASP A 172 -19.03 -2.16 3.68
C ASP A 172 -18.33 -0.80 3.48
N ALA A 173 -17.03 -0.80 3.50
CA ALA A 173 -16.21 0.39 3.21
C ALA A 173 -16.19 0.65 1.70
N GLY A 174 -17.34 0.88 1.12
CA GLY A 174 -17.76 1.35 -0.21
C GLY A 174 -16.87 1.19 -1.44
N ALA A 175 -15.58 0.95 -1.30
CA ALA A 175 -14.61 0.76 -2.39
C ALA A 175 -13.38 -0.04 -1.93
N ALA A 176 -13.56 -0.99 -0.99
CA ALA A 176 -12.46 -1.83 -0.59
C ALA A 176 -11.99 -2.65 -1.80
N GLN A 177 -10.70 -2.49 -2.14
CA GLN A 177 -10.07 -3.22 -3.23
C GLN A 177 -9.73 -4.64 -2.79
N LEU A 178 -9.87 -5.61 -3.68
CA LEU A 178 -9.34 -6.95 -3.50
C LEU A 178 -7.81 -6.87 -3.46
N LEU A 179 -7.19 -7.37 -2.39
CA LEU A 179 -5.73 -7.41 -2.26
C LEU A 179 -5.22 -8.84 -2.28
N LEU A 180 -4.16 -9.08 -3.01
CA LEU A 180 -3.41 -10.32 -3.00
C LEU A 180 -2.18 -10.14 -2.12
N GLY A 181 -2.26 -10.58 -0.86
CA GLY A 181 -1.21 -10.49 0.15
C GLY A 181 -0.16 -11.59 0.04
N ARG A 182 0.80 -11.55 0.97
CA ARG A 182 1.97 -12.45 0.93
C ARG A 182 1.67 -13.87 1.40
N GLU A 183 0.82 -14.01 2.42
CA GLU A 183 0.59 -15.29 3.11
C GLU A 183 0.22 -16.39 2.11
N ILE A 184 1.00 -17.47 2.07
CA ILE A 184 0.92 -18.59 1.13
C ILE A 184 1.25 -18.22 -0.31
N VAL A 185 0.77 -17.07 -0.82
CA VAL A 185 0.93 -16.69 -2.24
C VAL A 185 2.40 -16.55 -2.59
N PHE A 186 3.18 -15.81 -1.77
CA PHE A 186 4.59 -15.55 -2.04
C PHE A 186 5.49 -16.77 -1.75
N ASP A 187 4.97 -17.79 -1.05
CA ASP A 187 5.64 -19.08 -0.91
C ASP A 187 5.45 -19.95 -2.17
N LYS A 188 4.39 -19.70 -2.91
CA LYS A 188 4.06 -20.48 -4.13
C LYS A 188 4.61 -19.86 -5.41
N PHE A 189 4.93 -18.54 -5.37
CA PHE A 189 5.38 -17.80 -6.54
C PHE A 189 6.50 -16.81 -6.21
N ASN A 190 7.51 -16.75 -7.08
CA ASN A 190 8.36 -15.58 -7.20
C ASN A 190 7.64 -14.57 -8.08
N ILE A 191 7.42 -13.35 -7.59
CA ILE A 191 6.63 -12.33 -8.26
C ILE A 191 7.54 -11.22 -8.74
N GLU A 192 7.53 -10.96 -10.04
CA GLU A 192 8.33 -9.93 -10.69
C GLU A 192 7.43 -8.78 -11.15
N PHE A 193 7.74 -7.57 -10.70
CA PHE A 193 7.07 -6.33 -11.09
C PHE A 193 7.90 -5.59 -12.13
N ARG A 194 7.41 -5.51 -13.36
CA ARG A 194 8.02 -4.79 -14.48
C ARG A 194 7.24 -3.52 -14.76
N GLN A 195 7.42 -2.52 -13.91
CA GLN A 195 6.70 -1.25 -13.99
C GLN A 195 6.82 -0.57 -15.38
N SER A 196 8.00 -0.61 -15.99
CA SER A 196 8.23 0.02 -17.30
C SER A 196 7.51 -0.68 -18.46
N GLU A 197 7.14 -1.96 -18.26
CA GLU A 197 6.41 -2.77 -19.24
C GLU A 197 4.93 -2.92 -18.84
N GLU A 198 4.52 -2.32 -17.70
CA GLU A 198 3.18 -2.46 -17.12
C GLU A 198 2.77 -3.93 -16.96
N LYS A 199 3.70 -4.75 -16.47
CA LYS A 199 3.52 -6.19 -16.31
C LYS A 199 3.87 -6.67 -14.92
N ILE A 200 3.14 -7.70 -14.50
CA ILE A 200 3.48 -8.52 -13.34
C ILE A 200 3.56 -9.99 -13.77
N ILE A 201 4.58 -10.69 -13.34
CA ILE A 201 4.84 -12.07 -13.73
C ILE A 201 4.92 -12.94 -12.48
N PHE A 202 4.16 -14.01 -12.46
CA PHE A 202 4.17 -15.03 -11.42
C PHE A 202 4.95 -16.26 -11.92
N HIS A 203 6.10 -16.51 -11.33
CA HIS A 203 6.89 -17.70 -11.55
C HIS A 203 6.59 -18.73 -10.45
N ALA A 204 5.96 -19.84 -10.80
CA ALA A 204 5.65 -20.88 -9.82
C ALA A 204 6.94 -21.42 -9.17
N VAL A 205 6.96 -21.50 -7.85
CA VAL A 205 8.02 -22.17 -7.11
C VAL A 205 7.72 -23.66 -7.13
N GLU A 206 8.66 -24.47 -7.60
CA GLU A 206 8.56 -25.93 -7.54
C GLU A 206 8.69 -26.35 -6.06
N ALA A 207 7.86 -27.30 -5.65
CA ALA A 207 8.02 -27.87 -4.32
C ALA A 207 9.34 -28.67 -4.28
N PRO A 208 10.12 -28.57 -3.19
CA PRO A 208 11.35 -29.30 -3.01
C PRO A 208 11.12 -30.83 -2.96
#